data_e8e54deecb9f240215f6e9d7e7627174
#
_entry.id   e8e54deecb9f240215f6e9d7e7627174
#
_cell.length_a   1.000
_cell.length_b   1.000
_cell.length_c   1.000
_cell.angle_alpha   90.00
_cell.angle_beta   90.00
_cell.angle_gamma   90.00
#
_symmetry.space_group_name_H-M   'P 1'
#
loop_
_entity.id
_entity.type
_entity.pdbx_description
1 polymer ?
#
loop_
_entity_poly.entity_id
_entity_poly.type
_entity_poly.pdbx_seq_one_letter_code
_entity_poly.pdbx_strand_id
1 'polypeptide(L)'
;MGGFDPYSNSKGCSELVTAAYRNSYFHPDRYQKHGVALASARAGNVIGGGDWAEDRLIPDIMRAISQSEAVNIRNPHAIRPWQHVLEPLSGYLLLAQKLYENGATLAEGWNFGPNDEDAKPVQWIVEYLTHAWGDGASWLLDGGNHPHEAHYLKLDCSKAKSRLNWAPKWRLEIALDKIIEWQKHYQQGADIRELTLKQIADYQVNKGEILCKL
;
A
#
# COMPACT_ATOMS: atom_id res chain seq x y z
N MET A 1 -16.44 2.17 -16.06
CA MET A 1 -15.04 2.32 -15.63
C MET A 1 -14.74 3.81 -15.57
N GLY A 2 -14.09 4.30 -14.53
CA GLY A 2 -13.80 5.71 -14.27
C GLY A 2 -14.16 6.09 -12.84
N GLY A 3 -13.64 7.21 -12.34
CA GLY A 3 -13.92 7.76 -11.02
C GLY A 3 -14.67 9.09 -11.09
N PHE A 4 -14.93 9.65 -9.92
CA PHE A 4 -15.63 10.94 -9.81
C PHE A 4 -14.72 12.13 -10.18
N ASP A 5 -13.42 12.00 -9.94
CA ASP A 5 -12.43 13.07 -10.10
C ASP A 5 -11.37 12.76 -11.17
N PRO A 6 -10.58 13.75 -11.63
CA PRO A 6 -9.55 13.54 -12.66
C PRO A 6 -8.48 12.51 -12.26
N TYR A 7 -8.10 12.41 -10.98
CA TYR A 7 -7.11 11.45 -10.53
C TYR A 7 -7.63 10.01 -10.68
N SER A 8 -8.80 9.71 -10.14
CA SER A 8 -9.41 8.38 -10.25
C SER A 8 -9.68 7.98 -11.70
N ASN A 9 -10.08 8.95 -12.55
CA ASN A 9 -10.23 8.73 -13.98
C ASN A 9 -8.90 8.44 -14.68
N SER A 10 -7.82 9.13 -14.32
CA SER A 10 -6.48 8.86 -14.88
C SER A 10 -6.02 7.41 -14.62
N LYS A 11 -6.34 6.86 -13.45
CA LYS A 11 -6.07 5.44 -13.14
C LYS A 11 -6.91 4.50 -13.99
N GLY A 12 -8.18 4.82 -14.20
CA GLY A 12 -9.05 4.08 -15.14
C GLY A 12 -8.53 4.12 -16.58
N CYS A 13 -8.07 5.28 -17.05
CA CYS A 13 -7.47 5.43 -18.38
C CYS A 13 -6.21 4.58 -18.54
N SER A 14 -5.35 4.48 -17.51
CA SER A 14 -4.15 3.62 -17.53
C SER A 14 -4.52 2.15 -17.79
N GLU A 15 -5.60 1.65 -17.16
CA GLU A 15 -6.09 0.29 -17.40
C GLU A 15 -6.63 0.10 -18.83
N LEU A 16 -7.36 1.08 -19.34
CA LEU A 16 -7.88 1.04 -20.72
C LEU A 16 -6.75 1.03 -21.75
N VAL A 17 -5.74 1.89 -21.57
CA VAL A 17 -4.55 1.92 -22.43
C VAL A 17 -3.79 0.59 -22.37
N THR A 18 -3.55 0.07 -21.17
CA THR A 18 -2.87 -1.23 -20.99
C THR A 18 -3.64 -2.36 -21.69
N ALA A 19 -4.97 -2.39 -21.54
CA ALA A 19 -5.79 -3.38 -22.21
C ALA A 19 -5.77 -3.24 -23.74
N ALA A 20 -5.79 -2.01 -24.27
CA ALA A 20 -5.72 -1.74 -25.70
C ALA A 20 -4.38 -2.22 -26.29
N TYR A 21 -3.25 -1.91 -25.62
CA TYR A 21 -1.92 -2.40 -26.04
C TYR A 21 -1.85 -3.93 -26.00
N ARG A 22 -2.34 -4.54 -24.93
CA ARG A 22 -2.37 -6.01 -24.82
C ARG A 22 -3.15 -6.64 -25.96
N ASN A 23 -4.33 -6.14 -26.24
CA ASN A 23 -5.21 -6.72 -27.27
C ASN A 23 -4.69 -6.48 -28.70
N SER A 24 -4.12 -5.29 -28.98
CA SER A 24 -3.69 -4.91 -30.32
C SER A 24 -2.30 -5.44 -30.69
N TYR A 25 -1.33 -5.27 -29.79
CA TYR A 25 0.07 -5.54 -30.09
C TYR A 25 0.60 -6.81 -29.42
N PHE A 26 0.13 -7.11 -28.21
CA PHE A 26 0.69 -8.18 -27.35
C PHE A 26 -0.39 -9.21 -26.96
N HIS A 27 -1.25 -9.56 -27.93
CA HIS A 27 -2.37 -10.48 -27.66
C HIS A 27 -1.85 -11.85 -27.18
N PRO A 28 -2.37 -12.40 -26.07
CA PRO A 28 -1.90 -13.68 -25.50
C PRO A 28 -1.83 -14.82 -26.51
N ASP A 29 -2.80 -14.95 -27.40
CA ASP A 29 -2.85 -16.03 -28.40
C ASP A 29 -1.72 -15.92 -29.44
N ARG A 30 -1.06 -14.77 -29.54
CA ARG A 30 0.07 -14.54 -30.44
C ARG A 30 1.41 -14.44 -29.70
N TYR A 31 1.44 -14.85 -28.43
CA TYR A 31 2.63 -14.74 -27.58
C TYR A 31 3.88 -15.33 -28.25
N GLN A 32 3.76 -16.48 -28.90
CA GLN A 32 4.89 -17.13 -29.63
C GLN A 32 5.51 -16.25 -30.74
N LYS A 33 4.79 -15.21 -31.21
CA LYS A 33 5.31 -14.30 -32.25
C LYS A 33 6.03 -13.09 -31.69
N HIS A 34 5.59 -12.58 -30.53
CA HIS A 34 6.13 -11.32 -29.98
C HIS A 34 6.86 -11.49 -28.64
N GLY A 35 6.67 -12.58 -27.90
CA GLY A 35 7.37 -12.88 -26.63
C GLY A 35 7.09 -11.92 -25.49
N VAL A 36 6.04 -11.09 -25.57
CA VAL A 36 5.73 -10.07 -24.57
C VAL A 36 4.49 -10.47 -23.77
N ALA A 37 4.63 -10.54 -22.44
CA ALA A 37 3.52 -10.71 -21.50
C ALA A 37 3.25 -9.39 -20.77
N LEU A 38 2.08 -8.79 -20.99
CA LEU A 38 1.71 -7.48 -20.46
C LEU A 38 0.61 -7.62 -19.40
N ALA A 39 0.96 -7.30 -18.15
CA ALA A 39 0.03 -7.25 -17.03
C ALA A 39 -0.04 -5.86 -16.41
N SER A 40 -1.13 -5.54 -15.69
CA SER A 40 -1.21 -4.39 -14.80
C SER A 40 -1.32 -4.84 -13.35
N ALA A 41 -0.65 -4.12 -12.46
CA ALA A 41 -0.68 -4.37 -11.03
C ALA A 41 -1.25 -3.15 -10.30
N ARG A 42 -2.15 -3.38 -9.35
CA ARG A 42 -2.81 -2.34 -8.55
C ARG A 42 -2.55 -2.60 -7.08
N ALA A 43 -2.27 -1.54 -6.34
CA ALA A 43 -2.15 -1.58 -4.89
C ALA A 43 -3.21 -0.68 -4.22
N GLY A 44 -3.44 -0.93 -2.93
CA GLY A 44 -4.24 -0.04 -2.09
C GLY A 44 -3.44 1.17 -1.60
N ASN A 45 -3.76 1.65 -0.41
CA ASN A 45 -3.02 2.72 0.23
C ASN A 45 -1.69 2.17 0.77
N VAL A 46 -0.62 2.49 0.06
CA VAL A 46 0.74 2.03 0.37
C VAL A 46 1.40 3.01 1.32
N ILE A 47 1.95 2.50 2.42
CA ILE A 47 2.61 3.27 3.48
C ILE A 47 4.00 2.70 3.78
N GLY A 48 4.91 3.56 4.25
CA GLY A 48 6.29 3.16 4.57
C GLY A 48 7.07 4.32 5.15
N GLY A 49 8.26 4.05 5.66
CA GLY A 49 9.18 5.09 6.09
C GLY A 49 9.73 5.89 4.90
N GLY A 50 10.07 7.17 5.12
CA GLY A 50 10.68 8.03 4.10
C GLY A 50 9.71 8.60 3.05
N ASP A 51 8.41 8.54 3.27
CA ASP A 51 7.43 9.29 2.47
C ASP A 51 7.23 10.67 3.10
N TRP A 52 7.52 11.72 2.32
CA TRP A 52 7.44 13.14 2.73
C TRP A 52 6.36 13.91 1.98
N ALA A 53 5.56 13.22 1.17
CA ALA A 53 4.56 13.89 0.33
C ALA A 53 3.51 14.60 1.20
N GLU A 54 3.19 15.84 0.80
CA GLU A 54 2.12 16.62 1.40
C GLU A 54 0.74 16.06 1.02
N ASP A 55 -0.26 16.36 1.83
CA ASP A 55 -1.65 15.92 1.64
C ASP A 55 -1.83 14.38 1.62
N ARG A 56 -0.91 13.67 2.28
CA ARG A 56 -1.02 12.24 2.54
C ARG A 56 -1.09 11.95 4.02
N LEU A 57 -2.02 11.06 4.41
CA LEU A 57 -2.33 10.81 5.82
C LEU A 57 -1.08 10.49 6.67
N ILE A 58 -0.31 9.47 6.30
CA ILE A 58 0.84 9.04 7.13
C ILE A 58 1.96 10.07 7.17
N PRO A 59 2.42 10.65 6.05
CA PRO A 59 3.39 11.74 6.07
C PRO A 59 2.96 12.93 6.92
N ASP A 60 1.70 13.35 6.82
CA ASP A 60 1.18 14.49 7.58
C ASP A 60 1.09 14.18 9.08
N ILE A 61 0.67 12.96 9.46
CA ILE A 61 0.73 12.50 10.86
C ILE A 61 2.18 12.53 11.36
N MET A 62 3.10 11.89 10.63
CA MET A 62 4.51 11.83 11.05
C MET A 62 5.13 13.23 11.19
N ARG A 63 4.81 14.15 10.30
CA ARG A 63 5.29 15.53 10.36
C ARG A 63 4.78 16.24 11.62
N ALA A 64 3.47 16.18 11.88
CA ALA A 64 2.85 16.86 13.02
C ALA A 64 3.40 16.32 14.36
N ILE A 65 3.38 15.00 14.56
CA ILE A 65 3.85 14.41 15.83
C ILE A 65 5.34 14.60 16.05
N SER A 66 6.14 14.66 14.97
CA SER A 66 7.57 14.96 15.02
C SER A 66 7.88 16.40 15.47
N GLN A 67 6.93 17.30 15.26
CA GLN A 67 7.01 18.71 15.66
C GLN A 67 6.27 18.99 16.98
N SER A 68 5.77 17.93 17.64
CA SER A 68 4.92 18.02 18.85
C SER A 68 3.64 18.85 18.62
N GLU A 69 3.12 18.79 17.38
CA GLU A 69 1.87 19.42 16.99
C GLU A 69 0.72 18.39 16.95
N ALA A 70 -0.51 18.87 17.22
CA ALA A 70 -1.68 18.03 17.07
C ALA A 70 -1.97 17.71 15.59
N VAL A 71 -2.30 16.46 15.29
CA VAL A 71 -2.62 16.04 13.91
C VAL A 71 -4.05 16.47 13.55
N ASN A 72 -4.23 17.20 12.45
CA ASN A 72 -5.55 17.58 11.95
C ASN A 72 -6.10 16.51 10.99
N ILE A 73 -7.24 15.90 11.31
CA ILE A 73 -7.87 14.82 10.53
C ILE A 73 -9.20 15.31 9.94
N ARG A 74 -9.30 15.27 8.61
CA ARG A 74 -10.48 15.73 7.85
C ARG A 74 -11.60 14.69 7.82
N ASN A 75 -11.29 13.41 7.61
CA ASN A 75 -12.28 12.36 7.42
C ASN A 75 -11.94 11.09 8.24
N PRO A 76 -12.23 11.09 9.55
CA PRO A 76 -11.82 10.02 10.46
C PRO A 76 -12.49 8.68 10.17
N HIS A 77 -13.67 8.69 9.55
CA HIS A 77 -14.46 7.48 9.29
C HIS A 77 -14.15 6.80 7.94
N ALA A 78 -13.33 7.41 7.10
CA ALA A 78 -12.97 6.83 5.81
C ALA A 78 -12.15 5.55 6.01
N ILE A 79 -12.58 4.46 5.37
CA ILE A 79 -11.89 3.16 5.40
C ILE A 79 -11.06 2.99 4.14
N ARG A 80 -9.79 2.61 4.30
CA ARG A 80 -8.84 2.39 3.21
C ARG A 80 -8.07 1.09 3.39
N PRO A 81 -7.66 0.45 2.29
CA PRO A 81 -6.85 -0.77 2.32
C PRO A 81 -5.36 -0.43 2.52
N TRP A 82 -5.00 -0.13 3.77
CA TRP A 82 -3.64 0.23 4.17
C TRP A 82 -2.71 -0.97 4.17
N GLN A 83 -1.51 -0.83 3.60
CA GLN A 83 -0.50 -1.89 3.61
C GLN A 83 0.92 -1.31 3.56
N HIS A 84 1.88 -2.02 4.15
CA HIS A 84 3.29 -1.63 4.03
C HIS A 84 3.78 -1.74 2.58
N VAL A 85 4.70 -0.87 2.18
CA VAL A 85 5.23 -0.82 0.81
C VAL A 85 5.85 -2.15 0.34
N LEU A 86 6.40 -2.94 1.24
CA LEU A 86 6.98 -4.24 0.92
C LEU A 86 5.92 -5.26 0.48
N GLU A 87 4.65 -5.10 0.88
CA GLU A 87 3.57 -5.99 0.46
C GLU A 87 3.32 -5.95 -1.05
N PRO A 88 2.95 -4.80 -1.64
CA PRO A 88 2.73 -4.76 -3.08
C PRO A 88 4.02 -4.98 -3.86
N LEU A 89 5.19 -4.54 -3.37
CA LEU A 89 6.46 -4.80 -4.03
C LEU A 89 6.75 -6.29 -4.13
N SER A 90 6.48 -7.07 -3.08
CA SER A 90 6.62 -8.53 -3.13
C SER A 90 5.70 -9.16 -4.19
N GLY A 91 4.47 -8.66 -4.29
CA GLY A 91 3.51 -9.09 -5.30
C GLY A 91 3.93 -8.73 -6.72
N TYR A 92 4.47 -7.52 -6.92
CA TYR A 92 4.97 -7.08 -8.23
C TYR A 92 6.16 -7.91 -8.72
N LEU A 93 7.11 -8.19 -7.83
CA LEU A 93 8.27 -9.02 -8.15
C LEU A 93 7.84 -10.46 -8.48
N LEU A 94 6.93 -11.03 -7.69
CA LEU A 94 6.37 -12.35 -7.95
C LEU A 94 5.62 -12.40 -9.28
N LEU A 95 4.78 -11.40 -9.57
CA LEU A 95 4.07 -11.30 -10.84
C LEU A 95 5.05 -11.20 -12.03
N ALA A 96 6.08 -10.38 -11.91
CA ALA A 96 7.11 -10.23 -12.95
C ALA A 96 7.84 -11.54 -13.21
N GLN A 97 8.25 -12.26 -12.14
CA GLN A 97 8.85 -13.58 -12.23
C GLN A 97 7.91 -14.56 -12.92
N LYS A 98 6.64 -14.62 -12.50
CA LYS A 98 5.66 -15.54 -13.08
C LYS A 98 5.30 -15.22 -14.53
N LEU A 99 5.27 -13.96 -14.92
CA LEU A 99 5.13 -13.56 -16.32
C LEU A 99 6.34 -14.01 -17.17
N TYR A 100 7.55 -13.92 -16.62
CA TYR A 100 8.75 -14.41 -17.29
C TYR A 100 8.76 -15.93 -17.45
N GLU A 101 8.37 -16.67 -16.40
CA GLU A 101 8.34 -18.14 -16.39
C GLU A 101 7.20 -18.74 -17.25
N ASN A 102 6.01 -18.14 -17.19
CA ASN A 102 4.77 -18.72 -17.73
C ASN A 102 4.17 -17.94 -18.92
N GLY A 103 4.81 -16.85 -19.32
CA GLY A 103 4.40 -16.06 -20.48
C GLY A 103 3.04 -15.39 -20.30
N ALA A 104 2.28 -15.37 -21.37
CA ALA A 104 1.03 -14.60 -21.45
C ALA A 104 -0.14 -15.15 -20.64
N THR A 105 -0.01 -16.30 -19.98
CA THR A 105 -1.10 -16.90 -19.17
C THR A 105 -1.52 -16.03 -17.98
N LEU A 106 -0.65 -15.11 -17.55
CA LEU A 106 -0.87 -14.16 -16.46
C LEU A 106 -0.98 -12.71 -16.95
N ALA A 107 -1.08 -12.49 -18.28
CA ALA A 107 -1.14 -11.17 -18.90
C ALA A 107 -2.51 -10.51 -18.70
N GLU A 108 -2.82 -10.13 -17.47
CA GLU A 108 -4.08 -9.52 -17.04
C GLU A 108 -3.89 -8.52 -15.89
N GLY A 109 -4.99 -7.98 -15.33
CA GLY A 109 -4.93 -7.08 -14.19
C GLY A 109 -4.88 -7.84 -12.86
N TRP A 110 -4.04 -7.39 -11.93
CA TRP A 110 -3.81 -7.99 -10.61
C TRP A 110 -3.95 -6.96 -9.49
N ASN A 111 -4.56 -7.37 -8.38
CA ASN A 111 -4.66 -6.54 -7.19
C ASN A 111 -3.79 -7.12 -6.08
N PHE A 112 -3.05 -6.23 -5.40
CA PHE A 112 -2.23 -6.52 -4.23
C PHE A 112 -2.64 -5.60 -3.10
N GLY A 113 -3.28 -6.12 -2.08
CA GLY A 113 -3.83 -5.36 -0.96
C GLY A 113 -3.82 -6.15 0.34
N PRO A 114 -4.14 -5.49 1.46
CA PRO A 114 -4.17 -6.11 2.76
C PRO A 114 -5.31 -7.14 2.87
N ASN A 115 -5.31 -7.89 3.95
CA ASN A 115 -6.48 -8.68 4.34
C ASN A 115 -7.62 -7.75 4.80
N ASP A 116 -8.85 -8.24 4.74
CA ASP A 116 -10.03 -7.46 5.11
C ASP A 116 -10.01 -6.94 6.54
N GLU A 117 -9.38 -7.66 7.46
CA GLU A 117 -9.19 -7.28 8.85
C GLU A 117 -8.34 -6.01 9.04
N ASP A 118 -7.47 -5.72 8.08
CA ASP A 118 -6.56 -4.58 8.06
C ASP A 118 -7.14 -3.35 7.36
N ALA A 119 -8.38 -3.45 6.85
CA ALA A 119 -9.12 -2.30 6.33
C ALA A 119 -9.70 -1.50 7.51
N LYS A 120 -8.93 -0.54 8.01
CA LYS A 120 -9.26 0.26 9.19
C LYS A 120 -9.66 1.69 8.82
N PRO A 121 -10.51 2.34 9.65
CA PRO A 121 -10.81 3.76 9.49
C PRO A 121 -9.57 4.62 9.80
N VAL A 122 -9.53 5.81 9.22
CA VAL A 122 -8.46 6.80 9.45
C VAL A 122 -8.30 7.12 10.94
N GLN A 123 -9.40 7.22 11.68
CA GLN A 123 -9.38 7.44 13.13
C GLN A 123 -8.53 6.39 13.84
N TRP A 124 -8.75 5.10 13.54
CA TRP A 124 -7.98 4.03 14.15
C TRP A 124 -6.47 4.16 13.86
N ILE A 125 -6.13 4.56 12.62
CA ILE A 125 -4.74 4.78 12.21
C ILE A 125 -4.08 5.89 13.04
N VAL A 126 -4.75 7.05 13.15
CA VAL A 126 -4.16 8.19 13.87
C VAL A 126 -4.07 7.92 15.37
N GLU A 127 -5.07 7.26 15.96
CA GLU A 127 -5.06 6.84 17.36
C GLU A 127 -3.92 5.86 17.64
N TYR A 128 -3.71 4.87 16.76
CA TYR A 128 -2.60 3.93 16.88
C TYR A 128 -1.25 4.64 16.83
N LEU A 129 -1.05 5.49 15.83
CA LEU A 129 0.23 6.19 15.63
C LEU A 129 0.54 7.18 16.76
N THR A 130 -0.43 7.96 17.22
CA THR A 130 -0.24 8.91 18.34
C THR A 130 0.04 8.17 19.66
N HIS A 131 -0.66 7.06 19.91
CA HIS A 131 -0.42 6.24 21.10
C HIS A 131 0.97 5.59 21.08
N ALA A 132 1.35 4.98 19.97
CA ALA A 132 2.64 4.28 19.84
C ALA A 132 3.84 5.26 19.75
N TRP A 133 3.61 6.49 19.29
CA TRP A 133 4.63 7.53 19.33
C TRP A 133 4.93 7.96 20.77
N GLY A 134 3.90 8.17 21.58
CA GLY A 134 4.03 8.68 22.95
C GLY A 134 4.21 10.21 22.97
N ASP A 135 4.94 10.70 23.96
CA ASP A 135 5.36 12.10 24.11
C ASP A 135 4.20 13.13 24.03
N GLY A 136 2.98 12.74 24.43
CA GLY A 136 1.80 13.61 24.41
C GLY A 136 1.23 13.85 23.01
N ALA A 137 1.61 13.07 22.01
CA ALA A 137 1.05 13.17 20.65
C ALA A 137 -0.46 13.04 20.67
N SER A 138 -1.15 13.92 19.92
CA SER A 138 -2.60 14.00 19.90
C SER A 138 -3.13 14.33 18.50
N TRP A 139 -4.44 14.19 18.32
CA TRP A 139 -5.09 14.56 17.07
C TRP A 139 -6.38 15.35 17.31
N LEU A 140 -6.79 16.11 16.32
CA LEU A 140 -7.99 16.93 16.31
C LEU A 140 -8.81 16.67 15.05
N LEU A 141 -10.12 16.79 15.16
CA LEU A 141 -11.00 16.76 14.00
C LEU A 141 -10.96 18.13 13.30
N ASP A 142 -10.63 18.11 12.03
CA ASP A 142 -10.76 19.29 11.17
C ASP A 142 -12.23 19.45 10.74
N GLY A 143 -12.89 20.48 11.29
CA GLY A 143 -14.30 20.80 11.02
C GLY A 143 -14.54 21.62 9.74
N GLY A 144 -13.54 21.80 8.87
CA GLY A 144 -13.66 22.54 7.61
C GLY A 144 -14.54 21.86 6.56
N ASN A 145 -14.86 22.60 5.48
CA ASN A 145 -15.50 22.03 4.30
C ASN A 145 -14.44 21.36 3.42
N HIS A 146 -14.54 20.04 3.25
CA HIS A 146 -13.59 19.25 2.47
C HIS A 146 -14.23 18.67 1.20
N PRO A 147 -13.46 18.46 0.13
CA PRO A 147 -13.95 17.78 -1.06
C PRO A 147 -14.52 16.40 -0.75
N HIS A 148 -15.47 15.96 -1.57
CA HIS A 148 -16.04 14.63 -1.44
C HIS A 148 -14.94 13.55 -1.57
N GLU A 149 -14.85 12.70 -0.57
CA GLU A 149 -13.95 11.55 -0.55
C GLU A 149 -14.76 10.26 -0.36
N ALA A 150 -14.41 9.22 -1.10
CA ALA A 150 -15.09 7.93 -0.97
C ALA A 150 -14.96 7.40 0.46
N HIS A 151 -16.09 7.05 1.09
CA HIS A 151 -16.09 6.56 2.48
C HIS A 151 -15.46 5.18 2.62
N TYR A 152 -15.51 4.36 1.58
CA TYR A 152 -15.11 2.95 1.66
C TYR A 152 -14.37 2.52 0.38
N LEU A 153 -13.18 1.99 0.53
CA LEU A 153 -12.39 1.40 -0.53
C LEU A 153 -11.74 0.12 -0.03
N LYS A 154 -11.95 -0.98 -0.75
CA LYS A 154 -11.26 -2.26 -0.57
C LYS A 154 -10.77 -2.81 -1.91
N LEU A 155 -9.82 -3.73 -1.86
CA LEU A 155 -9.32 -4.46 -3.01
C LEU A 155 -9.64 -5.95 -2.86
N ASP A 156 -10.24 -6.54 -3.88
CA ASP A 156 -10.33 -7.98 -3.96
C ASP A 156 -9.00 -8.56 -4.47
N CYS A 157 -8.31 -9.28 -3.62
CA CYS A 157 -7.03 -9.94 -3.88
C CYS A 157 -7.15 -11.47 -4.06
N SER A 158 -8.37 -12.00 -4.17
CA SER A 158 -8.63 -13.44 -4.29
C SER A 158 -7.88 -14.07 -5.45
N LYS A 159 -7.76 -13.37 -6.58
CA LYS A 159 -7.01 -13.82 -7.75
C LYS A 159 -5.50 -13.95 -7.45
N ALA A 160 -4.89 -12.97 -6.81
CA ALA A 160 -3.48 -13.04 -6.44
C ALA A 160 -3.23 -14.19 -5.43
N LYS A 161 -4.12 -14.36 -4.45
CA LYS A 161 -4.05 -15.45 -3.48
C LYS A 161 -4.14 -16.81 -4.15
N SER A 162 -5.12 -17.01 -5.03
CA SER A 162 -5.41 -18.34 -5.63
C SER A 162 -4.45 -18.73 -6.76
N ARG A 163 -4.01 -17.76 -7.59
CA ARG A 163 -3.24 -18.06 -8.81
C ARG A 163 -1.74 -17.76 -8.71
N LEU A 164 -1.34 -16.82 -7.83
CA LEU A 164 0.07 -16.51 -7.58
C LEU A 164 0.55 -17.11 -6.25
N ASN A 165 -0.34 -17.63 -5.42
CA ASN A 165 -0.04 -18.00 -4.02
C ASN A 165 0.58 -16.83 -3.24
N TRP A 166 0.14 -15.60 -3.55
CA TRP A 166 0.56 -14.40 -2.86
C TRP A 166 -0.46 -14.02 -1.79
N ALA A 167 0.03 -13.67 -0.63
CA ALA A 167 -0.76 -13.08 0.45
C ALA A 167 0.09 -12.05 1.19
N PRO A 168 -0.53 -11.00 1.76
CA PRO A 168 0.20 -10.07 2.61
C PRO A 168 0.76 -10.80 3.84
N LYS A 169 1.97 -10.42 4.26
CA LYS A 169 2.68 -11.02 5.38
C LYS A 169 2.53 -10.22 6.67
N TRP A 170 2.60 -8.91 6.56
CA TRP A 170 2.50 -8.02 7.72
C TRP A 170 1.09 -7.51 7.90
N ARG A 171 0.62 -7.62 9.13
CA ARG A 171 -0.60 -6.97 9.56
C ARG A 171 -0.39 -5.46 9.62
N LEU A 172 -1.47 -4.69 9.62
CA LEU A 172 -1.40 -3.24 9.62
C LEU A 172 -0.65 -2.69 10.83
N GLU A 173 -0.81 -3.28 12.00
CA GLU A 173 -0.09 -2.90 13.22
C GLU A 173 1.41 -2.97 13.01
N ILE A 174 1.91 -4.06 12.43
CA ILE A 174 3.35 -4.22 12.13
C ILE A 174 3.81 -3.17 11.12
N ALA A 175 2.99 -2.88 10.10
CA ALA A 175 3.32 -1.85 9.12
C ALA A 175 3.49 -0.47 9.77
N LEU A 176 2.59 -0.10 10.69
CA LEU A 176 2.63 1.17 11.42
C LEU A 176 3.82 1.22 12.39
N ASP A 177 4.10 0.13 13.10
CA ASP A 177 5.28 0.04 13.97
C ASP A 177 6.60 0.23 13.19
N LYS A 178 6.70 -0.36 11.99
CA LYS A 178 7.86 -0.19 11.11
C LYS A 178 8.04 1.25 10.63
N ILE A 179 6.95 1.99 10.43
CA ILE A 179 7.00 3.42 10.08
C ILE A 179 7.48 4.24 11.28
N ILE A 180 6.94 3.98 12.47
CA ILE A 180 7.38 4.67 13.71
C ILE A 180 8.86 4.39 13.99
N GLU A 181 9.28 3.12 13.90
CA GLU A 181 10.69 2.72 14.04
C GLU A 181 11.57 3.53 13.08
N TRP A 182 11.18 3.58 11.81
CA TRP A 182 11.91 4.31 10.78
C TRP A 182 12.02 5.80 11.09
N GLN A 183 10.89 6.44 11.44
CA GLN A 183 10.83 7.88 11.71
C GLN A 183 11.63 8.28 12.94
N LYS A 184 11.54 7.51 14.04
CA LYS A 184 12.33 7.75 15.26
C LYS A 184 13.84 7.65 15.00
N HIS A 185 14.27 6.64 14.23
CA HIS A 185 15.69 6.49 13.87
C HIS A 185 16.17 7.64 12.96
N TYR A 186 15.33 8.06 12.01
CA TYR A 186 15.65 9.19 11.16
C TYR A 186 15.88 10.48 11.96
N GLN A 187 15.01 10.77 12.93
CA GLN A 187 15.17 11.94 13.82
C GLN A 187 16.43 11.88 14.68
N GLN A 188 16.87 10.70 15.03
CA GLN A 188 18.10 10.48 15.82
C GLN A 188 19.38 10.54 14.95
N GLY A 189 19.25 10.74 13.65
CA GLY A 189 20.38 10.76 12.72
C GLY A 189 21.04 9.40 12.50
N ALA A 190 20.30 8.30 12.72
CA ALA A 190 20.79 6.94 12.52
C ALA A 190 20.97 6.61 11.02
N ASP A 191 21.70 5.54 10.69
CA ASP A 191 21.83 5.03 9.32
C ASP A 191 20.51 4.40 8.86
N ILE A 192 19.72 5.22 8.16
CA ILE A 192 18.40 4.83 7.64
C ILE A 192 18.50 3.77 6.55
N ARG A 193 19.61 3.73 5.81
CA ARG A 193 19.83 2.67 4.81
C ARG A 193 19.97 1.33 5.49
N GLU A 194 20.75 1.24 6.57
CA GLU A 194 20.90 0.01 7.34
C GLU A 194 19.56 -0.47 7.91
N LEU A 195 18.80 0.43 8.54
CA LEU A 195 17.47 0.12 9.06
C LEU A 195 16.52 -0.37 7.97
N THR A 196 16.49 0.30 6.82
CA THR A 196 15.63 -0.10 5.69
C THR A 196 16.00 -1.50 5.18
N LEU A 197 17.29 -1.81 5.03
CA LEU A 197 17.76 -3.15 4.65
C LEU A 197 17.38 -4.20 5.69
N LYS A 198 17.44 -3.87 6.97
CA LYS A 198 16.97 -4.74 8.06
C LYS A 198 15.48 -5.02 7.93
N GLN A 199 14.65 -3.99 7.71
CA GLN A 199 13.20 -4.18 7.52
C GLN A 199 12.90 -5.05 6.30
N ILE A 200 13.64 -4.91 5.20
CA ILE A 200 13.51 -5.79 4.03
C ILE A 200 13.87 -7.24 4.41
N ALA A 201 14.96 -7.45 5.14
CA ALA A 201 15.37 -8.79 5.59
C ALA A 201 14.30 -9.41 6.53
N ASP A 202 13.79 -8.63 7.50
CA ASP A 202 12.71 -9.07 8.39
C ASP A 202 11.46 -9.50 7.58
N TYR A 203 11.11 -8.74 6.55
CA TYR A 203 9.99 -9.07 5.68
C TYR A 203 10.21 -10.36 4.89
N GLN A 204 11.43 -10.63 4.43
CA GLN A 204 11.77 -11.85 3.68
C GLN A 204 11.68 -13.11 4.55
N VAL A 205 12.14 -13.03 5.81
CA VAL A 205 12.16 -14.17 6.75
C VAL A 205 10.77 -14.52 7.26
N ASN A 206 9.88 -13.55 7.43
CA ASN A 206 8.52 -13.78 7.94
C ASN A 206 7.68 -14.60 6.94
N LYS A 207 7.66 -15.92 7.15
CA LYS A 207 6.72 -16.86 6.53
C LYS A 207 5.42 -16.85 7.36
N GLY A 208 4.70 -15.72 7.40
CA GLY A 208 3.31 -15.69 7.89
C GLY A 208 3.01 -16.37 9.24
N GLU A 209 3.98 -16.57 10.12
CA GLU A 209 3.73 -17.07 11.46
C GLU A 209 3.18 -15.94 12.33
N ILE A 210 1.90 -16.04 12.61
CA ILE A 210 1.21 -15.28 13.66
C ILE A 210 1.86 -15.66 14.98
N LEU A 211 2.76 -14.83 15.47
CA LEU A 211 3.13 -14.87 16.89
C LEU A 211 1.96 -14.31 17.70
N CYS A 212 0.99 -15.20 18.03
CA CYS A 212 0.15 -15.00 19.20
C CYS A 212 1.08 -14.94 20.42
N LYS A 213 1.44 -13.76 20.86
CA LYS A 213 1.92 -13.58 22.24
C LYS A 213 0.68 -13.47 23.12
N LEU A 214 0.47 -14.53 23.91
CA LEU A 214 -0.38 -14.55 25.10
C LEU A 214 0.08 -13.49 26.11
#